data_e66b61948a416de9d086225bbf928bd8
#
_entry.id   e66b61948a416de9d086225bbf928bd8
#
_cell.length_a   1.000
_cell.length_b   1.000
_cell.length_c   1.000
_cell.angle_alpha   90.00
_cell.angle_beta   90.00
_cell.angle_gamma   90.00
#
_symmetry.space_group_name_H-M   'P 1'
#
loop_
_entity.id
_entity.type
_entity.pdbx_description
1 polymer ?
#
loop_
_entity_poly.entity_id
_entity_poly.type
_entity_poly.pdbx_seq_one_letter_code
_entity_poly.pdbx_strand_id
1 'polypeptide(L)'
;MTAKNTLRTKQLQRIPRSQLRSVMILLYQKQGNVCAICGKPIDFSVTGHSANYAVDHCHRTGEIRGTLHKSCNSAEGKVANAAGRWGAKSTDYEDIIEFLDKLVIYLKKSRDKGTGLMYPDHKTPEQKAEADKLKRRKAYAAKKAAEAVAKRKSN
;
A
#
# COMPACT_ATOMS: atom_id res chain seq x y z
N MET A 1 12.14 14.28 31.40
CA MET A 1 10.76 14.82 31.58
C MET A 1 10.22 15.13 30.20
N THR A 2 9.45 14.21 29.62
CA THR A 2 8.86 14.37 28.28
C THR A 2 7.59 15.20 28.41
N ALA A 3 7.59 16.40 27.84
CA ALA A 3 6.42 17.26 27.75
C ALA A 3 5.35 16.51 26.94
N LYS A 4 4.29 16.09 27.61
CA LYS A 4 3.07 15.60 26.95
C LYS A 4 2.47 16.77 26.20
N ASN A 5 2.61 16.72 24.86
CA ASN A 5 1.99 17.67 23.96
C ASN A 5 0.46 17.52 24.11
N THR A 6 -0.14 18.43 24.86
CA THR A 6 -1.59 18.48 25.08
C THR A 6 -2.22 18.94 23.77
N LEU A 7 -2.48 17.99 22.88
CA LEU A 7 -3.24 18.25 21.65
C LEU A 7 -4.58 18.85 22.05
N ARG A 8 -4.72 20.14 21.79
CA ARG A 8 -5.96 20.90 21.89
C ARG A 8 -7.02 20.08 21.14
N THR A 9 -7.97 19.49 21.85
CA THR A 9 -9.08 18.72 21.27
C THR A 9 -9.88 19.66 20.38
N LYS A 10 -9.54 19.65 19.09
CA LYS A 10 -10.25 20.42 18.07
C LYS A 10 -11.65 19.81 17.96
N GLN A 11 -12.67 20.59 18.28
CA GLN A 11 -14.05 20.13 18.14
C GLN A 11 -14.32 19.90 16.64
N LEU A 12 -14.48 18.63 16.24
CA LEU A 12 -14.75 18.27 14.85
C LEU A 12 -16.21 18.52 14.52
N GLN A 13 -16.47 19.27 13.46
CA GLN A 13 -17.82 19.50 12.96
C GLN A 13 -18.13 18.44 11.89
N ARG A 14 -19.21 17.69 12.10
CA ARG A 14 -19.71 16.74 11.10
C ARG A 14 -20.37 17.50 9.95
N ILE A 15 -19.92 17.27 8.72
CA ILE A 15 -20.55 17.81 7.52
C ILE A 15 -21.61 16.85 6.96
N PRO A 16 -22.72 17.34 6.38
CA PRO A 16 -23.67 16.50 5.65
C PRO A 16 -23.04 15.93 4.36
N ARG A 17 -23.51 14.77 3.93
CA ARG A 17 -22.96 14.08 2.73
C ARG A 17 -23.07 14.95 1.46
N SER A 18 -24.09 15.79 1.35
CA SER A 18 -24.27 16.72 0.24
C SER A 18 -23.14 17.73 0.10
N GLN A 19 -22.46 18.09 1.19
CA GLN A 19 -21.32 19.03 1.18
C GLN A 19 -19.97 18.37 0.93
N LEU A 20 -19.90 17.03 0.93
CA LEU A 20 -18.64 16.32 0.81
C LEU A 20 -17.89 16.65 -0.50
N ARG A 21 -18.60 16.81 -1.62
CA ARG A 21 -17.99 17.17 -2.91
C ARG A 21 -17.39 18.57 -2.89
N SER A 22 -18.09 19.54 -2.32
CA SER A 22 -17.59 20.91 -2.20
C SER A 22 -16.37 20.98 -1.30
N VAL A 23 -16.39 20.28 -0.16
CA VAL A 23 -15.23 20.18 0.74
C VAL A 23 -14.04 19.52 0.05
N MET A 24 -14.27 18.45 -0.71
CA MET A 24 -13.23 17.77 -1.50
C MET A 24 -12.54 18.72 -2.48
N ILE A 25 -13.32 19.52 -3.22
CA ILE A 25 -12.78 20.48 -4.20
C ILE A 25 -11.99 21.59 -3.50
N LEU A 26 -12.52 22.15 -2.41
CA LEU A 26 -11.82 23.15 -1.61
C LEU A 26 -10.49 22.64 -1.05
N LEU A 27 -10.46 21.40 -0.57
CA LEU A 27 -9.22 20.77 -0.09
C LEU A 27 -8.23 20.57 -1.23
N TYR A 28 -8.70 20.10 -2.39
CA TYR A 28 -7.86 19.94 -3.57
C TYR A 28 -7.21 21.27 -4.00
N GLN A 29 -7.98 22.36 -4.03
CA GLN A 29 -7.43 23.70 -4.30
C GLN A 29 -6.38 24.12 -3.27
N LYS A 30 -6.65 23.89 -1.96
CA LYS A 30 -5.69 24.16 -0.89
C LYS A 30 -4.41 23.31 -0.99
N GLN A 31 -4.48 22.14 -1.61
CA GLN A 31 -3.34 21.26 -1.90
C GLN A 31 -2.54 21.69 -3.14
N GLY A 32 -2.87 22.82 -3.77
CA GLY A 32 -2.22 23.31 -5.00
C GLY A 32 -2.72 22.58 -6.26
N ASN A 33 -3.96 22.10 -6.26
CA ASN A 33 -4.59 21.34 -7.37
C ASN A 33 -3.88 20.05 -7.73
N VAL A 34 -3.37 19.36 -6.71
CA VAL A 34 -2.73 18.04 -6.84
C VAL A 34 -3.14 17.09 -5.72
N CYS A 35 -2.98 15.80 -5.96
CA CYS A 35 -3.12 14.80 -4.92
C CYS A 35 -2.06 15.01 -3.84
N ALA A 36 -2.46 15.06 -2.56
CA ALA A 36 -1.55 15.34 -1.45
C ALA A 36 -0.44 14.29 -1.24
N ILE A 37 -0.59 13.08 -1.80
CA ILE A 37 0.44 12.03 -1.68
C ILE A 37 1.39 12.02 -2.87
N CYS A 38 0.86 11.92 -4.11
CA CYS A 38 1.73 11.74 -5.28
C CYS A 38 2.04 13.02 -6.05
N GLY A 39 1.46 14.16 -5.68
CA GLY A 39 1.69 15.44 -6.33
C GLY A 39 1.16 15.57 -7.78
N LYS A 40 0.37 14.60 -8.26
CA LYS A 40 -0.19 14.63 -9.61
C LYS A 40 -1.61 15.21 -9.61
N PRO A 41 -2.03 15.88 -10.72
CA PRO A 41 -3.40 16.36 -10.86
C PRO A 41 -4.42 15.23 -10.78
N ILE A 42 -5.62 15.55 -10.27
CA ILE A 42 -6.76 14.64 -10.20
C ILE A 42 -7.79 15.05 -11.23
N ASP A 43 -8.27 14.09 -12.01
CA ASP A 43 -9.36 14.30 -12.96
C ASP A 43 -10.71 14.12 -12.26
N PHE A 44 -11.51 15.18 -12.24
CA PHE A 44 -12.87 15.20 -11.68
C PHE A 44 -13.98 15.07 -12.72
N SER A 45 -13.63 14.94 -14.01
CA SER A 45 -14.62 14.76 -15.08
C SER A 45 -15.37 13.45 -14.95
N VAL A 46 -14.68 12.40 -14.48
CA VAL A 46 -15.27 11.08 -14.22
C VAL A 46 -15.87 11.06 -12.82
N THR A 47 -17.16 10.71 -12.72
CA THR A 47 -17.91 10.67 -11.47
C THR A 47 -18.46 9.25 -11.18
N GLY A 48 -19.02 9.06 -10.00
CA GLY A 48 -19.62 7.79 -9.61
C GLY A 48 -18.58 6.70 -9.31
N HIS A 49 -18.90 5.47 -9.68
CA HIS A 49 -18.06 4.30 -9.34
C HIS A 49 -16.69 4.33 -10.03
N SER A 50 -16.63 4.87 -11.25
CA SER A 50 -15.43 4.98 -12.07
C SER A 50 -14.52 6.16 -11.67
N ALA A 51 -14.96 7.01 -10.74
CA ALA A 51 -14.15 8.13 -10.25
C ALA A 51 -12.83 7.65 -9.65
N ASN A 52 -11.74 8.33 -10.02
CA ASN A 52 -10.38 8.01 -9.51
C ASN A 52 -9.94 8.97 -8.40
N TYR A 53 -10.86 9.42 -7.57
CA TYR A 53 -10.57 10.28 -6.43
C TYR A 53 -11.32 9.84 -5.18
N ALA A 54 -10.78 10.21 -4.02
CA ALA A 54 -11.34 9.94 -2.71
C ALA A 54 -11.11 11.11 -1.76
N VAL A 55 -12.01 11.30 -0.82
CA VAL A 55 -11.79 12.13 0.35
C VAL A 55 -11.17 11.27 1.42
N ASP A 56 -9.94 11.59 1.76
CA ASP A 56 -9.20 10.90 2.80
C ASP A 56 -9.60 11.40 4.18
N HIS A 57 -9.62 10.51 5.15
CA HIS A 57 -9.98 10.82 6.54
C HIS A 57 -9.25 9.92 7.53
N CYS A 58 -9.03 10.41 8.72
CA CYS A 58 -8.48 9.64 9.82
C CYS A 58 -9.50 8.59 10.30
N HIS A 59 -9.14 7.32 10.24
CA HIS A 59 -10.03 6.22 10.65
C HIS A 59 -10.35 6.23 12.16
N ARG A 60 -9.49 6.83 12.99
CA ARG A 60 -9.69 6.94 14.44
C ARG A 60 -10.63 8.10 14.81
N THR A 61 -10.47 9.26 14.18
CA THR A 61 -11.19 10.49 14.54
C THR A 61 -12.32 10.85 13.58
N GLY A 62 -12.27 10.32 12.33
CA GLY A 62 -13.16 10.73 11.24
C GLY A 62 -12.81 12.10 10.64
N GLU A 63 -11.72 12.75 11.07
CA GLU A 63 -11.30 14.03 10.54
C GLU A 63 -10.87 13.90 9.08
N ILE A 64 -11.43 14.75 8.20
CA ILE A 64 -11.06 14.81 6.79
C ILE A 64 -9.64 15.39 6.68
N ARG A 65 -8.74 14.67 5.99
CA ARG A 65 -7.34 15.04 5.85
C ARG A 65 -7.01 15.68 4.50
N GLY A 66 -7.65 15.21 3.42
CA GLY A 66 -7.36 15.73 2.09
C GLY A 66 -8.11 15.05 0.96
N THR A 67 -7.76 15.42 -0.27
CA THR A 67 -8.27 14.83 -1.50
C THR A 67 -7.14 14.09 -2.20
N LEU A 68 -7.36 12.82 -2.48
CA LEU A 68 -6.35 11.90 -3.01
C LEU A 68 -6.87 11.21 -4.27
N HIS A 69 -5.96 10.67 -5.08
CA HIS A 69 -6.35 9.60 -5.99
C HIS A 69 -6.85 8.40 -5.18
N LYS A 70 -7.82 7.68 -5.69
CA LYS A 70 -8.37 6.47 -5.06
C LYS A 70 -7.28 5.41 -4.79
N SER A 71 -6.35 5.27 -5.72
CA SER A 71 -5.17 4.40 -5.58
C SER A 71 -4.23 4.85 -4.46
N CYS A 72 -3.97 6.17 -4.34
CA CYS A 72 -3.13 6.72 -3.27
C CYS A 72 -3.77 6.55 -1.90
N ASN A 73 -5.08 6.79 -1.79
CA ASN A 73 -5.84 6.56 -0.56
C ASN A 73 -5.81 5.08 -0.13
N SER A 74 -5.98 4.16 -1.09
CA SER A 74 -5.89 2.72 -0.82
C SER A 74 -4.47 2.29 -0.45
N ALA A 75 -3.45 2.90 -1.05
CA ALA A 75 -2.05 2.61 -0.73
C ALA A 75 -1.68 3.10 0.67
N GLU A 76 -2.11 4.31 1.05
CA GLU A 76 -1.91 4.85 2.40
C GLU A 76 -2.42 3.89 3.45
N GLY A 77 -3.70 3.50 3.36
CA GLY A 77 -4.30 2.61 4.34
C GLY A 77 -3.61 1.23 4.42
N LYS A 78 -3.18 0.67 3.27
CA LYS A 78 -2.45 -0.60 3.24
C LYS A 78 -1.06 -0.47 3.86
N VAL A 79 -0.34 0.62 3.57
CA VAL A 79 1.00 0.88 4.14
C VAL A 79 0.90 1.11 5.63
N ALA A 80 -0.02 1.96 6.10
CA ALA A 80 -0.23 2.22 7.51
C ALA A 80 -0.60 0.94 8.28
N ASN A 81 -1.50 0.11 7.73
CA ASN A 81 -1.88 -1.17 8.33
C ASN A 81 -0.70 -2.14 8.41
N ALA A 82 0.06 -2.29 7.32
CA ALA A 82 1.22 -3.19 7.30
C ALA A 82 2.32 -2.70 8.26
N ALA A 83 2.61 -1.40 8.27
CA ALA A 83 3.59 -0.81 9.17
C ALA A 83 3.18 -0.97 10.64
N GLY A 84 1.91 -0.70 10.96
CA GLY A 84 1.39 -0.88 12.31
C GLY A 84 1.42 -2.34 12.76
N ARG A 85 0.92 -3.25 11.92
CA ARG A 85 0.79 -4.67 12.27
C ARG A 85 2.14 -5.38 12.38
N TRP A 86 3.04 -5.16 11.42
CA TRP A 86 4.27 -5.94 11.29
C TRP A 86 5.51 -5.20 11.79
N GLY A 87 5.54 -3.86 11.65
CA GLY A 87 6.67 -3.02 12.01
C GLY A 87 6.57 -2.45 13.42
N ALA A 88 5.74 -1.44 13.60
CA ALA A 88 5.57 -0.73 14.86
C ALA A 88 4.91 -1.57 15.97
N LYS A 89 4.19 -2.64 15.62
CA LYS A 89 3.40 -3.47 16.57
C LYS A 89 2.40 -2.61 17.36
N SER A 90 1.87 -1.57 16.73
CA SER A 90 0.97 -0.59 17.31
C SER A 90 -0.11 -0.17 16.33
N THR A 91 -1.25 0.29 16.84
CA THR A 91 -2.32 0.94 16.07
C THR A 91 -2.27 2.46 16.20
N ASP A 92 -1.34 3.00 16.97
CA ASP A 92 -1.16 4.45 17.09
C ASP A 92 -0.41 4.99 15.87
N TYR A 93 -0.93 6.08 15.31
CA TYR A 93 -0.32 6.70 14.13
C TYR A 93 1.05 7.33 14.43
N GLU A 94 1.30 7.78 15.64
CA GLU A 94 2.63 8.28 16.06
C GLU A 94 3.69 7.18 15.91
N ASP A 95 3.41 5.99 16.45
CA ASP A 95 4.31 4.83 16.36
C ASP A 95 4.50 4.36 14.91
N ILE A 96 3.41 4.38 14.13
CA ILE A 96 3.42 3.98 12.72
C ILE A 96 4.30 4.94 11.90
N ILE A 97 4.14 6.25 12.10
CA ILE A 97 4.92 7.28 11.42
C ILE A 97 6.40 7.16 11.79
N GLU A 98 6.71 7.02 13.08
CA GLU A 98 8.10 6.83 13.55
C GLU A 98 8.75 5.60 12.91
N PHE A 99 8.02 4.48 12.81
CA PHE A 99 8.51 3.29 12.12
C PHE A 99 8.74 3.54 10.63
N LEU A 100 7.81 4.21 9.94
CA LEU A 100 7.92 4.52 8.52
C LEU A 100 9.10 5.46 8.24
N ASP A 101 9.34 6.46 9.07
CA ASP A 101 10.49 7.36 8.94
C ASP A 101 11.81 6.59 9.05
N LYS A 102 11.94 5.72 10.05
CA LYS A 102 13.11 4.84 10.21
C LYS A 102 13.28 3.90 9.01
N LEU A 103 12.18 3.33 8.51
CA LEU A 103 12.19 2.46 7.35
C LEU A 103 12.67 3.19 6.08
N VAL A 104 12.19 4.41 5.84
CA VAL A 104 12.61 5.23 4.69
C VAL A 104 14.10 5.54 4.78
N ILE A 105 14.61 5.92 5.95
CA ILE A 105 16.05 6.17 6.19
C ILE A 105 16.87 4.91 5.89
N TYR A 106 16.44 3.76 6.41
CA TYR A 106 17.10 2.47 6.17
C TYR A 106 17.15 2.11 4.68
N LEU A 107 16.03 2.23 3.97
CA LEU A 107 15.97 1.92 2.53
C LEU A 107 16.85 2.84 1.69
N LYS A 108 16.88 4.14 1.99
CA LYS A 108 17.76 5.10 1.32
C LYS A 108 19.23 4.73 1.54
N LYS A 109 19.64 4.46 2.78
CA LYS A 109 21.00 4.04 3.11
C LYS A 109 21.38 2.73 2.41
N SER A 110 20.48 1.74 2.40
CA SER A 110 20.71 0.43 1.78
C SER A 110 20.84 0.53 0.26
N ARG A 111 20.06 1.41 -0.38
CA ARG A 111 20.15 1.67 -1.82
C ARG A 111 21.50 2.26 -2.20
N ASP A 112 22.00 3.21 -1.40
CA ASP A 112 23.20 3.99 -1.76
C ASP A 112 24.50 3.31 -1.28
N LYS A 113 24.43 2.48 -0.25
CA LYS A 113 25.56 1.79 0.38
C LYS A 113 25.19 0.35 0.73
N GLY A 114 24.97 -0.47 -0.28
CA GLY A 114 24.77 -1.91 -0.09
C GLY A 114 26.03 -2.59 0.45
N THR A 115 25.89 -3.77 1.05
CA THR A 115 27.01 -4.54 1.63
C THR A 115 27.95 -5.15 0.59
N GLY A 116 27.55 -5.20 -0.67
CA GLY A 116 28.25 -5.94 -1.73
C GLY A 116 28.09 -7.47 -1.64
N LEU A 117 27.36 -7.98 -0.64
CA LEU A 117 27.12 -9.40 -0.45
C LEU A 117 25.79 -9.81 -1.07
N MET A 118 25.77 -10.93 -1.75
CA MET A 118 24.55 -11.52 -2.31
C MET A 118 23.96 -12.51 -1.32
N TYR A 119 22.62 -12.48 -1.18
CA TYR A 119 21.90 -13.45 -0.36
C TYR A 119 22.06 -14.87 -0.94
N PRO A 120 22.37 -15.91 -0.12
CA PRO A 120 22.71 -17.26 -0.63
C PRO A 120 21.69 -17.89 -1.57
N ASP A 121 20.40 -17.74 -1.25
CA ASP A 121 19.30 -18.31 -2.04
C ASP A 121 18.77 -17.38 -3.14
N HIS A 122 19.46 -16.26 -3.39
CA HIS A 122 19.03 -15.32 -4.42
C HIS A 122 19.18 -15.96 -5.81
N LYS A 123 18.13 -15.90 -6.61
CA LYS A 123 18.13 -16.35 -7.99
C LYS A 123 17.93 -15.17 -8.93
N THR A 124 18.74 -15.09 -9.96
CA THR A 124 18.51 -14.12 -11.03
C THR A 124 17.17 -14.39 -11.73
N PRO A 125 16.59 -13.39 -12.44
CA PRO A 125 15.37 -13.60 -13.23
C PRO A 125 15.49 -14.81 -14.18
N GLU A 126 16.65 -15.00 -14.82
CA GLU A 126 16.93 -16.10 -15.74
C GLU A 126 16.94 -17.44 -15.02
N GLN A 127 17.63 -17.54 -13.88
CA GLN A 127 17.68 -18.75 -13.06
C GLN A 127 16.29 -19.12 -12.52
N LYS A 128 15.49 -18.11 -12.14
CA LYS A 128 14.11 -18.33 -11.71
C LYS A 128 13.23 -18.85 -12.84
N ALA A 129 13.33 -18.25 -14.03
CA ALA A 129 12.58 -18.69 -15.21
C ALA A 129 12.94 -20.13 -15.60
N GLU A 130 14.22 -20.49 -15.54
CA GLU A 130 14.69 -21.86 -15.84
C GLU A 130 14.19 -22.86 -14.80
N ALA A 131 14.26 -22.53 -13.51
CA ALA A 131 13.74 -23.36 -12.44
C ALA A 131 12.21 -23.57 -12.56
N ASP A 132 11.46 -22.52 -12.90
CA ASP A 132 10.01 -22.60 -13.12
C ASP A 132 9.68 -23.45 -14.36
N LYS A 133 10.46 -23.33 -15.45
CA LYS A 133 10.33 -24.18 -16.65
C LYS A 133 10.58 -25.65 -16.32
N LEU A 134 11.61 -25.94 -15.55
CA LEU A 134 11.93 -27.28 -15.11
C LEU A 134 10.83 -27.87 -14.22
N LYS A 135 10.32 -27.07 -13.28
CA LYS A 135 9.19 -27.46 -12.40
C LYS A 135 7.94 -27.79 -13.20
N ARG A 136 7.58 -26.98 -14.19
CA ARG A 136 6.43 -27.23 -15.09
C ARG A 136 6.61 -28.51 -15.90
N ARG A 137 7.83 -28.77 -16.45
CA ARG A 137 8.14 -30.01 -17.18
C ARG A 137 7.99 -31.24 -16.31
N LYS A 138 8.52 -31.21 -15.06
CA LYS A 138 8.40 -32.32 -14.11
C LYS A 138 6.92 -32.57 -13.73
N ALA A 139 6.16 -31.52 -13.48
CA ALA A 139 4.74 -31.66 -13.15
C ALA A 139 3.93 -32.23 -14.33
N TYR A 140 4.22 -31.80 -15.56
CA TYR A 140 3.58 -32.36 -16.75
C TYR A 140 3.93 -33.83 -16.97
N ALA A 141 5.21 -34.21 -16.82
CA ALA A 141 5.64 -35.59 -16.94
C ALA A 141 5.00 -36.50 -15.88
N ALA A 142 4.94 -36.04 -14.63
CA ALA A 142 4.29 -36.75 -13.55
C ALA A 142 2.77 -36.97 -13.81
N LYS A 143 2.09 -35.93 -14.30
CA LYS A 143 0.67 -36.01 -14.69
C LYS A 143 0.46 -37.04 -15.79
N LYS A 144 1.27 -36.98 -16.84
CA LYS A 144 1.19 -37.93 -18.00
C LYS A 144 1.47 -39.38 -17.56
N ALA A 145 2.43 -39.59 -16.65
CA ALA A 145 2.70 -40.90 -16.09
C ALA A 145 1.53 -41.44 -15.26
N ALA A 146 0.91 -40.60 -14.44
CA ALA A 146 -0.25 -40.97 -13.64
C ALA A 146 -1.46 -41.33 -14.54
N GLU A 147 -1.72 -40.57 -15.59
CA GLU A 147 -2.77 -40.87 -16.58
C GLU A 147 -2.53 -42.19 -17.32
N ALA A 148 -1.27 -42.51 -17.67
CA ALA A 148 -0.92 -43.77 -18.31
C ALA A 148 -1.13 -44.96 -17.38
N VAL A 149 -0.79 -44.83 -16.10
CA VAL A 149 -1.06 -45.86 -15.05
C VAL A 149 -2.56 -46.08 -14.86
N ALA A 150 -3.34 -44.98 -14.79
CA ALA A 150 -4.81 -45.07 -14.64
C ALA A 150 -5.46 -45.81 -15.84
N LYS A 151 -5.05 -45.51 -17.06
CA LYS A 151 -5.52 -46.23 -18.26
C LYS A 151 -5.19 -47.71 -18.28
N ARG A 152 -4.04 -48.11 -17.73
CA ARG A 152 -3.68 -49.54 -17.64
C ARG A 152 -4.50 -50.31 -16.58
N LYS A 153 -5.04 -49.64 -15.58
CA LYS A 153 -5.88 -50.25 -14.53
C LYS A 153 -7.36 -50.36 -14.92
N SER A 154 -7.78 -49.64 -15.97
CA SER A 154 -9.18 -49.63 -16.45
C SER A 154 -9.42 -50.56 -17.65
N ASN A 155 -8.38 -51.22 -18.14
CA ASN A 155 -8.42 -52.31 -19.13
C ASN A 155 -8.07 -53.64 -18.45
#